data_75dc2298d8f0210a155a27973434e5ab
#
_entry.id   75dc2298d8f0210a155a27973434e5ab
#
_cell.length_a   1.000
_cell.length_b   1.000
_cell.length_c   1.000
_cell.angle_alpha   90.00
_cell.angle_beta   90.00
_cell.angle_gamma   90.00
#
_symmetry.space_group_name_H-M   'P 1'
#
loop_
_entity.id
_entity.type
_entity.pdbx_description
1 polymer ?
#
loop_
_entity_poly.entity_id
_entity_poly.type
_entity_poly.pdbx_seq_one_letter_code
_entity_poly.pdbx_strand_id
1 'polypeptide(L)'
;TTTFNLSFSKDGVDIEKGAVDIARLRFWLALIVDEKDPHALPNMDFKIMQGNSLLEQYEGVELSGISIDEQKKRKTKKGQLWQATFAFDEKYALDNIQRAIKEYYLTDNYNEKLSLRSIINENVRNYIINLKGCTPDVQRKIEQLPIPNDKFFLWHIYFKEVFDKGGFDIVIGNPPYGASLSVEIKDIYKRLF
;
A
#
# COMPACT_ATOMS: atom_id res chain seq x y z
N THR A 1 36.05 -13.42 0.61
CA THR A 1 35.10 -12.35 0.21
C THR A 1 33.72 -12.79 0.66
N THR A 2 33.31 -12.27 1.83
CA THR A 2 32.02 -12.57 2.43
C THR A 2 31.00 -11.67 1.75
N THR A 3 30.27 -12.19 0.79
CA THR A 3 29.11 -11.53 0.21
C THR A 3 28.01 -11.50 1.26
N PHE A 4 27.84 -10.36 1.89
CA PHE A 4 26.64 -10.08 2.69
C PHE A 4 25.44 -9.97 1.74
N ASN A 5 24.73 -11.05 1.55
CA ASN A 5 23.40 -11.03 0.96
C ASN A 5 22.42 -10.44 1.99
N LEU A 6 22.45 -9.13 2.13
CA LEU A 6 21.40 -8.39 2.81
C LEU A 6 20.21 -8.31 1.84
N SER A 7 19.34 -9.29 1.90
CA SER A 7 18.05 -9.24 1.22
C SER A 7 17.14 -8.26 1.98
N PHE A 8 17.46 -6.97 1.91
CA PHE A 8 16.54 -5.93 2.36
C PHE A 8 15.44 -5.78 1.33
N SER A 9 14.20 -6.00 1.74
CA SER A 9 13.07 -5.44 1.01
C SER A 9 13.20 -3.92 1.08
N LYS A 10 13.47 -3.28 -0.06
CA LYS A 10 13.56 -1.82 -0.16
C LYS A 10 12.25 -1.34 -0.73
N ASP A 11 11.38 -0.88 0.14
CA ASP A 11 10.07 -0.37 -0.23
C ASP A 11 10.06 1.15 -0.03
N GLY A 12 9.41 1.89 -0.92
CA GLY A 12 9.39 3.35 -0.89
C GLY A 12 8.05 3.92 -1.33
N VAL A 13 7.65 5.01 -0.69
CA VAL A 13 6.43 5.75 -1.02
C VAL A 13 6.74 7.23 -1.11
N ASP A 14 6.30 7.87 -2.18
CA ASP A 14 6.39 9.31 -2.36
C ASP A 14 5.07 9.85 -2.93
N ILE A 15 4.69 11.04 -2.51
CA ILE A 15 3.46 11.70 -2.97
C ILE A 15 3.55 12.11 -4.44
N GLU A 16 4.75 12.43 -4.90
CA GLU A 16 5.06 12.91 -6.23
C GLU A 16 5.35 11.76 -7.18
N LYS A 17 4.50 11.58 -8.20
CA LYS A 17 4.69 10.53 -9.21
C LYS A 17 6.04 10.63 -9.92
N GLY A 18 6.48 11.86 -10.26
CA GLY A 18 7.79 12.08 -10.90
C GLY A 18 8.95 11.63 -10.02
N ALA A 19 8.88 11.85 -8.70
CA ALA A 19 9.88 11.36 -7.75
C ALA A 19 9.92 9.84 -7.71
N VAL A 20 8.77 9.17 -7.73
CA VAL A 20 8.66 7.71 -7.81
C VAL A 20 9.33 7.16 -9.08
N ASP A 21 9.05 7.77 -10.24
CA ASP A 21 9.63 7.32 -11.51
C ASP A 21 11.16 7.53 -11.55
N ILE A 22 11.65 8.65 -11.02
CA ILE A 22 13.10 8.92 -10.87
C ILE A 22 13.73 7.93 -9.88
N ALA A 23 13.08 7.63 -8.76
CA ALA A 23 13.60 6.67 -7.79
C ALA A 23 13.75 5.29 -8.41
N ARG A 24 12.74 4.80 -9.13
CA ARG A 24 12.79 3.52 -9.87
C ARG A 24 13.94 3.49 -10.87
N LEU A 25 14.10 4.56 -11.67
CA LEU A 25 15.19 4.67 -12.62
C LEU A 25 16.56 4.63 -11.93
N ARG A 26 16.73 5.35 -10.82
CA ARG A 26 17.97 5.32 -10.04
C ARG A 26 18.30 3.95 -9.47
N PHE A 27 17.29 3.20 -8.99
CA PHE A 27 17.51 1.84 -8.53
C PHE A 27 17.95 0.92 -9.67
N TRP A 28 17.32 1.01 -10.84
CA TRP A 28 17.73 0.23 -12.00
C TRP A 28 19.15 0.57 -12.46
N LEU A 29 19.50 1.86 -12.51
CA LEU A 29 20.86 2.29 -12.86
C LEU A 29 21.89 1.78 -11.86
N ALA A 30 21.60 1.83 -10.55
CA ALA A 30 22.51 1.32 -9.53
C ALA A 30 22.72 -0.21 -9.65
N LEU A 31 21.69 -0.95 -10.03
CA LEU A 31 21.80 -2.39 -10.26
C LEU A 31 22.63 -2.72 -11.51
N ILE A 32 22.52 -1.93 -12.58
CA ILE A 32 23.24 -2.19 -13.84
C ILE A 32 24.73 -1.85 -13.73
N VAL A 33 25.08 -0.78 -13.00
CA VAL A 33 26.48 -0.30 -12.92
C VAL A 33 27.43 -1.35 -12.35
N ASP A 34 26.95 -2.16 -11.40
CA ASP A 34 27.76 -3.17 -10.71
C ASP A 34 27.60 -4.58 -11.33
N GLU A 35 26.71 -4.73 -12.30
CA GLU A 35 26.39 -6.05 -12.89
C GLU A 35 27.33 -6.35 -14.09
N LYS A 36 27.98 -7.51 -14.04
CA LYS A 36 28.86 -7.97 -15.13
C LYS A 36 28.10 -8.73 -16.22
N ASP A 37 27.03 -9.39 -15.83
CA ASP A 37 26.17 -10.15 -16.74
C ASP A 37 24.79 -9.50 -16.83
N PRO A 38 24.30 -9.16 -18.04
CA PRO A 38 23.03 -8.50 -18.20
C PRO A 38 21.87 -9.43 -17.82
N HIS A 39 21.20 -9.08 -16.71
CA HIS A 39 19.98 -9.73 -16.26
C HIS A 39 18.76 -8.84 -16.53
N ALA A 40 17.59 -9.44 -16.60
CA ALA A 40 16.35 -8.68 -16.65
C ALA A 40 16.22 -7.80 -15.39
N LEU A 41 15.91 -6.51 -15.58
CA LEU A 41 15.76 -5.56 -14.47
C LEU A 41 14.61 -6.00 -13.56
N PRO A 42 14.80 -5.97 -12.23
CA PRO A 42 13.75 -6.34 -11.29
C PRO A 42 12.57 -5.37 -11.42
N ASN A 43 11.37 -5.92 -11.30
CA ASN A 43 10.17 -5.13 -11.27
C ASN A 43 10.08 -4.33 -9.97
N MET A 44 9.97 -3.00 -10.08
CA MET A 44 9.83 -2.07 -8.95
C MET A 44 8.39 -1.63 -8.67
N ASP A 45 7.42 -2.10 -9.46
CA ASP A 45 6.00 -1.84 -9.20
C ASP A 45 5.61 -2.49 -7.86
N PHE A 46 4.73 -1.88 -7.12
CA PHE A 46 4.36 -2.26 -5.76
C PHE A 46 5.49 -2.28 -4.71
N LYS A 47 6.72 -1.90 -5.09
CA LYS A 47 7.84 -1.67 -4.17
C LYS A 47 8.14 -0.19 -3.98
N ILE A 48 8.14 0.58 -5.07
CA ILE A 48 8.29 2.04 -5.03
C ILE A 48 7.02 2.61 -5.64
N MET A 49 6.17 3.21 -4.81
CA MET A 49 4.81 3.56 -5.17
C MET A 49 4.50 5.03 -4.91
N GLN A 50 3.52 5.55 -5.66
CA GLN A 50 2.95 6.84 -5.35
C GLN A 50 1.95 6.71 -4.21
N GLY A 51 1.99 7.66 -3.26
CA GLY A 51 1.01 7.74 -2.19
C GLY A 51 1.36 8.79 -1.14
N ASN A 52 0.35 9.20 -0.38
CA ASN A 52 0.59 9.99 0.82
C ASN A 52 0.93 9.04 1.98
N SER A 53 2.20 8.88 2.27
CA SER A 53 2.73 7.94 3.26
C SER A 53 2.25 8.19 4.70
N LEU A 54 1.73 9.38 4.98
CA LEU A 54 1.25 9.78 6.30
C LEU A 54 -0.26 9.57 6.47
N LEU A 55 -0.99 9.28 5.40
CA LEU A 55 -2.44 9.15 5.45
C LEU A 55 -2.89 7.76 4.96
N GLU A 56 -3.45 6.97 5.86
CA GLU A 56 -4.19 5.74 5.55
C GLU A 56 -5.70 5.96 5.80
N GLN A 57 -6.17 7.17 5.49
CA GLN A 57 -7.57 7.56 5.56
C GLN A 57 -7.95 8.45 4.38
N TYR A 58 -9.22 8.44 3.99
CA TYR A 58 -9.75 9.28 2.95
C TYR A 58 -11.16 9.74 3.28
N GLU A 59 -11.42 11.07 3.24
CA GLU A 59 -12.75 11.65 3.54
C GLU A 59 -13.32 11.16 4.89
N GLY A 60 -12.45 11.00 5.89
CA GLY A 60 -12.84 10.53 7.22
C GLY A 60 -13.05 9.03 7.35
N VAL A 61 -12.86 8.26 6.28
CA VAL A 61 -12.90 6.80 6.30
C VAL A 61 -11.51 6.25 6.55
N GLU A 62 -11.35 5.43 7.58
CA GLU A 62 -10.12 4.67 7.86
C GLU A 62 -9.98 3.55 6.83
N LEU A 63 -8.84 3.53 6.12
CA LEU A 63 -8.60 2.61 5.01
C LEU A 63 -7.75 1.39 5.40
N SER A 64 -7.14 1.41 6.59
CA SER A 64 -6.30 0.29 7.06
C SER A 64 -7.07 -1.00 7.30
N GLY A 65 -8.40 -0.93 7.43
CA GLY A 65 -9.23 -2.06 7.85
C GLY A 65 -8.96 -2.51 9.31
N ILE A 66 -7.92 -1.95 9.93
CA ILE A 66 -7.50 -2.29 11.29
C ILE A 66 -8.00 -1.20 12.24
N SER A 67 -9.26 -1.28 12.62
CA SER A 67 -9.75 -0.47 13.74
C SER A 67 -8.97 -0.84 15.01
N ILE A 68 -8.15 0.08 15.51
CA ILE A 68 -7.32 -0.09 16.72
C ILE A 68 -8.19 -0.52 17.93
N ASP A 69 -9.44 -0.09 17.97
CA ASP A 69 -10.41 -0.51 18.97
C ASP A 69 -10.88 -1.96 18.83
N GLU A 70 -10.87 -2.53 17.64
CA GLU A 70 -11.26 -3.92 17.43
C GLU A 70 -10.19 -4.92 17.85
N GLN A 71 -8.92 -4.57 17.77
CA GLN A 71 -7.84 -5.41 18.32
C GLN A 71 -7.94 -5.56 19.85
N LYS A 72 -8.40 -4.52 20.56
CA LYS A 72 -8.65 -4.59 22.00
C LYS A 72 -9.93 -5.36 22.35
N LYS A 73 -10.96 -5.31 21.49
CA LYS A 73 -12.24 -6.00 21.69
C LYS A 73 -12.21 -7.49 21.31
N ARG A 74 -11.32 -7.91 20.41
CA ARG A 74 -11.17 -9.35 20.06
C ARG A 74 -10.73 -10.23 21.23
N LYS A 75 -10.15 -9.65 22.29
CA LYS A 75 -9.78 -10.38 23.51
C LYS A 75 -10.96 -10.65 24.47
N THR A 76 -12.16 -10.10 24.28
CA THR A 76 -13.18 -10.07 25.33
C THR A 76 -14.59 -10.53 24.99
N LYS A 77 -14.94 -10.99 23.78
CA LYS A 77 -16.31 -11.52 23.55
C LYS A 77 -16.37 -12.72 22.60
N LYS A 78 -16.58 -13.90 23.18
CA LYS A 78 -17.24 -15.06 22.56
C LYS A 78 -18.67 -14.67 22.20
N GLY A 79 -19.04 -14.76 20.91
CA GLY A 79 -20.44 -14.90 20.50
C GLY A 79 -21.05 -13.78 19.68
N GLN A 80 -20.70 -13.67 18.40
CA GLN A 80 -21.61 -13.14 17.38
C GLN A 80 -21.18 -13.60 15.98
N LEU A 81 -21.94 -14.50 15.39
CA LEU A 81 -21.67 -15.16 14.11
C LEU A 81 -21.56 -14.19 12.91
N TRP A 82 -22.30 -13.09 12.94
CA TRP A 82 -22.32 -12.09 11.86
C TRP A 82 -21.05 -11.23 11.78
N GLN A 83 -20.35 -10.99 12.91
CA GLN A 83 -19.05 -10.27 12.91
C GLN A 83 -17.94 -11.11 12.28
N ALA A 84 -18.04 -12.43 12.38
CA ALA A 84 -17.09 -13.33 11.73
C ALA A 84 -17.24 -13.33 10.20
N THR A 85 -18.46 -13.11 9.68
CA THR A 85 -18.73 -13.08 8.23
C THR A 85 -18.12 -11.83 7.58
N PHE A 86 -18.29 -10.63 8.17
CA PHE A 86 -17.68 -9.42 7.64
C PHE A 86 -16.13 -9.46 7.71
N ALA A 87 -15.57 -9.94 8.80
CA ALA A 87 -14.11 -10.11 8.92
C ALA A 87 -13.57 -11.18 7.95
N PHE A 88 -14.36 -12.15 7.58
CA PHE A 88 -14.00 -13.17 6.61
C PHE A 88 -13.95 -12.59 5.19
N ASP A 89 -14.94 -11.79 4.79
CA ASP A 89 -15.01 -11.14 3.47
C ASP A 89 -13.84 -10.17 3.28
N GLU A 90 -13.51 -9.38 4.29
CA GLU A 90 -12.37 -8.47 4.28
C GLU A 90 -11.04 -9.22 4.14
N LYS A 91 -10.85 -10.29 4.91
CA LYS A 91 -9.67 -11.14 4.81
C LYS A 91 -9.57 -11.79 3.42
N TYR A 92 -10.66 -12.29 2.89
CA TYR A 92 -10.70 -12.88 1.57
C TYR A 92 -10.32 -11.86 0.48
N ALA A 93 -10.83 -10.62 0.57
CA ALA A 93 -10.49 -9.54 -0.34
C ALA A 93 -8.99 -9.20 -0.28
N LEU A 94 -8.42 -9.09 0.92
CA LEU A 94 -6.98 -8.85 1.11
C LEU A 94 -6.13 -10.01 0.56
N ASP A 95 -6.51 -11.25 0.81
CA ASP A 95 -5.80 -12.42 0.31
C ASP A 95 -5.83 -12.49 -1.23
N ASN A 96 -6.93 -12.09 -1.87
CA ASN A 96 -7.01 -11.99 -3.33
C ASN A 96 -6.09 -10.91 -3.90
N ILE A 97 -6.01 -9.73 -3.27
CA ILE A 97 -5.07 -8.68 -3.66
C ILE A 97 -3.64 -9.19 -3.55
N GLN A 98 -3.28 -9.84 -2.44
CA GLN A 98 -1.93 -10.38 -2.22
C GLN A 98 -1.57 -11.47 -3.24
N ARG A 99 -2.52 -12.33 -3.58
CA ARG A 99 -2.33 -13.36 -4.61
C ARG A 99 -2.04 -12.73 -5.97
N ALA A 100 -2.84 -11.75 -6.37
CA ALA A 100 -2.64 -11.05 -7.64
C ALA A 100 -1.31 -10.29 -7.69
N ILE A 101 -0.85 -9.69 -6.59
CA ILE A 101 0.48 -9.06 -6.51
C ILE A 101 1.58 -10.11 -6.66
N LYS A 102 1.46 -11.30 -6.05
CA LYS A 102 2.44 -12.38 -6.21
C LYS A 102 2.48 -12.89 -7.65
N GLU A 103 1.34 -13.11 -8.27
CA GLU A 103 1.25 -13.51 -9.69
C GLU A 103 1.87 -12.46 -10.60
N TYR A 104 1.67 -11.17 -10.31
CA TYR A 104 2.28 -10.06 -11.03
C TYR A 104 3.81 -10.11 -11.01
N TYR A 105 4.42 -10.54 -9.90
CA TYR A 105 5.88 -10.69 -9.82
C TYR A 105 6.40 -11.96 -10.49
N LEU A 106 5.57 -12.99 -10.62
CA LEU A 106 5.98 -14.28 -11.18
C LEU A 106 5.88 -14.33 -12.71
N THR A 107 5.04 -13.51 -13.32
CA THR A 107 4.90 -13.50 -14.79
C THR A 107 5.91 -12.58 -15.46
N ASP A 108 6.47 -13.01 -16.60
CA ASP A 108 7.31 -12.19 -17.46
C ASP A 108 6.53 -11.62 -18.65
N ASN A 109 5.29 -12.05 -18.85
CA ASN A 109 4.46 -11.62 -19.97
C ASN A 109 3.92 -10.19 -19.71
N TYR A 110 4.26 -9.26 -20.62
CA TYR A 110 3.86 -7.86 -20.49
C TYR A 110 2.34 -7.65 -20.49
N ASN A 111 1.59 -8.35 -21.37
CA ASN A 111 0.14 -8.21 -21.43
C ASN A 111 -0.54 -8.76 -20.16
N GLU A 112 -0.02 -9.85 -19.62
CA GLU A 112 -0.48 -10.43 -18.38
C GLU A 112 -0.20 -9.49 -17.19
N LYS A 113 0.97 -8.84 -17.15
CA LYS A 113 1.27 -7.79 -16.16
C LYS A 113 0.28 -6.63 -16.20
N LEU A 114 -0.04 -6.14 -17.40
CA LEU A 114 -1.05 -5.07 -17.53
C LEU A 114 -2.42 -5.51 -17.00
N SER A 115 -2.83 -6.73 -17.33
CA SER A 115 -4.10 -7.31 -16.87
C SER A 115 -4.12 -7.46 -15.34
N LEU A 116 -3.08 -8.06 -14.77
CA LEU A 116 -2.94 -8.24 -13.32
C LEU A 116 -2.91 -6.90 -12.57
N ARG A 117 -2.22 -5.89 -13.11
CA ARG A 117 -2.21 -4.54 -12.54
C ARG A 117 -3.61 -3.93 -12.49
N SER A 118 -4.40 -4.10 -13.56
CA SER A 118 -5.80 -3.66 -13.60
C SER A 118 -6.64 -4.38 -12.55
N ILE A 119 -6.49 -5.70 -12.43
CA ILE A 119 -7.17 -6.54 -11.45
C ILE A 119 -6.80 -6.11 -10.02
N ILE A 120 -5.52 -5.87 -9.74
CA ILE A 120 -5.06 -5.41 -8.43
C ILE A 120 -5.71 -4.07 -8.07
N ASN A 121 -5.67 -3.10 -8.99
CA ASN A 121 -6.25 -1.77 -8.76
C ASN A 121 -7.77 -1.85 -8.52
N GLU A 122 -8.47 -2.69 -9.27
CA GLU A 122 -9.90 -2.92 -9.11
C GLU A 122 -10.23 -3.59 -7.78
N ASN A 123 -9.47 -4.62 -7.39
CA ASN A 123 -9.65 -5.29 -6.11
C ASN A 123 -9.37 -4.34 -4.93
N VAL A 124 -8.34 -3.47 -5.03
CA VAL A 124 -8.06 -2.45 -4.03
C VAL A 124 -9.21 -1.45 -3.94
N ARG A 125 -9.73 -0.98 -5.07
CA ARG A 125 -10.89 -0.08 -5.11
C ARG A 125 -12.12 -0.72 -4.46
N ASN A 126 -12.43 -1.95 -4.83
CA ASN A 126 -13.54 -2.70 -4.28
C ASN A 126 -13.38 -2.94 -2.77
N TYR A 127 -12.16 -3.22 -2.31
CA TYR A 127 -11.88 -3.32 -0.89
C TYR A 127 -12.24 -2.03 -0.15
N ILE A 128 -11.76 -0.87 -0.62
CA ILE A 128 -12.02 0.43 0.02
C ILE A 128 -13.51 0.77 0.04
N ILE A 129 -14.21 0.57 -1.07
CA ILE A 129 -15.66 0.86 -1.19
C ILE A 129 -16.49 0.07 -0.18
N ASN A 130 -16.07 -1.15 0.15
CA ASN A 130 -16.77 -2.01 1.10
C ASN A 130 -16.36 -1.82 2.55
N LEU A 131 -15.42 -0.91 2.84
CA LEU A 131 -15.04 -0.60 4.22
C LEU A 131 -16.18 0.07 4.99
N LYS A 132 -16.24 -0.25 6.28
CA LYS A 132 -17.19 0.36 7.18
C LYS A 132 -17.00 1.87 7.25
N GLY A 133 -18.07 2.61 7.07
CA GLY A 133 -18.05 4.08 7.07
C GLY A 133 -17.90 4.71 5.68
N CYS A 134 -17.69 3.93 4.63
CA CYS A 134 -17.66 4.41 3.27
C CYS A 134 -19.09 4.78 2.82
N THR A 135 -19.39 6.07 2.79
CA THR A 135 -20.70 6.60 2.34
C THR A 135 -20.79 6.59 0.82
N PRO A 136 -22.01 6.64 0.22
CA PRO A 136 -22.16 6.71 -1.24
C PRO A 136 -21.42 7.87 -1.91
N ASP A 137 -21.23 9.00 -1.20
CA ASP A 137 -20.44 10.12 -1.72
C ASP A 137 -18.95 9.80 -1.76
N VAL A 138 -18.43 9.17 -0.72
CA VAL A 138 -17.03 8.72 -0.66
C VAL A 138 -16.79 7.62 -1.70
N GLN A 139 -17.72 6.68 -1.88
CA GLN A 139 -17.64 5.65 -2.90
C GLN A 139 -17.48 6.26 -4.30
N ARG A 140 -18.32 7.22 -4.68
CA ARG A 140 -18.23 7.92 -5.96
C ARG A 140 -16.88 8.64 -6.15
N LYS A 141 -16.33 9.24 -5.10
CA LYS A 141 -14.99 9.86 -5.14
C LYS A 141 -13.90 8.81 -5.35
N ILE A 142 -13.96 7.68 -4.64
CA ILE A 142 -12.99 6.58 -4.76
C ILE A 142 -13.04 5.96 -6.17
N GLU A 143 -14.21 5.80 -6.76
CA GLU A 143 -14.37 5.28 -8.12
C GLU A 143 -13.67 6.15 -9.17
N GLN A 144 -13.60 7.46 -8.95
CA GLN A 144 -12.97 8.42 -9.86
C GLN A 144 -11.46 8.59 -9.61
N LEU A 145 -10.95 8.15 -8.45
CA LEU A 145 -9.52 8.28 -8.16
C LEU A 145 -8.70 7.23 -8.90
N PRO A 146 -7.53 7.61 -9.45
CA PRO A 146 -6.55 6.63 -9.88
C PRO A 146 -6.06 5.82 -8.68
N ILE A 147 -5.63 4.58 -8.92
CA ILE A 147 -4.96 3.74 -7.94
C ILE A 147 -3.62 3.31 -8.58
N PRO A 148 -2.47 3.62 -8.00
CA PRO A 148 -2.22 4.47 -6.81
C PRO A 148 -2.52 5.96 -7.05
N ASN A 149 -2.54 6.77 -5.99
CA ASN A 149 -2.82 8.21 -6.01
C ASN A 149 -2.00 8.97 -4.96
N ASP A 150 -2.14 10.32 -4.93
CA ASP A 150 -1.43 11.23 -4.02
C ASP A 150 -2.21 11.56 -2.73
N LYS A 151 -3.39 11.01 -2.51
CA LYS A 151 -4.29 11.36 -1.39
C LYS A 151 -4.03 10.53 -0.15
N PHE A 152 -3.75 9.23 -0.33
CA PHE A 152 -3.50 8.28 0.74
C PHE A 152 -2.54 7.18 0.28
N PHE A 153 -2.09 6.36 1.23
CA PHE A 153 -1.35 5.15 0.94
C PHE A 153 -1.84 3.98 1.81
N LEU A 154 -1.92 2.81 1.25
CA LEU A 154 -2.50 1.62 1.87
C LEU A 154 -1.39 0.66 2.34
N TRP A 155 -0.72 1.02 3.45
CA TRP A 155 0.42 0.28 4.00
C TRP A 155 0.08 -1.18 4.26
N HIS A 156 -1.03 -1.44 4.96
CA HIS A 156 -1.46 -2.78 5.35
C HIS A 156 -1.93 -3.65 4.17
N ILE A 157 -2.24 -3.02 3.05
CA ILE A 157 -2.59 -3.74 1.82
C ILE A 157 -1.33 -4.09 1.04
N TYR A 158 -0.53 -3.11 0.65
CA TYR A 158 0.62 -3.34 -0.22
C TYR A 158 1.77 -4.05 0.47
N PHE A 159 1.98 -3.83 1.77
CA PHE A 159 3.06 -4.44 2.55
C PHE A 159 2.56 -5.39 3.64
N LYS A 160 1.43 -6.06 3.38
CA LYS A 160 0.81 -6.99 4.33
C LYS A 160 1.82 -8.00 4.90
N GLU A 161 2.69 -8.58 4.08
CA GLU A 161 3.69 -9.55 4.54
C GLU A 161 4.70 -8.96 5.54
N VAL A 162 4.99 -7.66 5.44
CA VAL A 162 5.86 -6.95 6.39
C VAL A 162 5.13 -6.80 7.73
N PHE A 163 3.86 -6.37 7.69
CA PHE A 163 3.05 -6.22 8.91
C PHE A 163 2.73 -7.55 9.59
N ASP A 164 2.53 -8.62 8.84
CA ASP A 164 2.34 -9.97 9.38
C ASP A 164 3.60 -10.47 10.14
N LYS A 165 4.78 -9.95 9.80
CA LYS A 165 6.07 -10.25 10.46
C LYS A 165 6.42 -9.30 11.61
N GLY A 166 5.57 -8.31 11.89
CA GLY A 166 5.78 -7.35 12.98
C GLY A 166 6.10 -5.93 12.56
N GLY A 167 6.14 -5.62 11.26
CA GLY A 167 6.39 -4.29 10.70
C GLY A 167 7.78 -4.13 10.07
N PHE A 168 8.15 -2.89 9.80
CA PHE A 168 9.44 -2.53 9.22
C PHE A 168 10.52 -2.45 10.31
N ASP A 169 11.72 -2.96 10.05
CA ASP A 169 12.86 -2.85 10.96
C ASP A 169 13.41 -1.41 11.02
N ILE A 170 13.40 -0.71 9.88
CA ILE A 170 13.89 0.66 9.75
C ILE A 170 12.94 1.44 8.83
N VAL A 171 12.51 2.62 9.27
CA VAL A 171 11.74 3.56 8.48
C VAL A 171 12.49 4.88 8.39
N ILE A 172 12.71 5.37 7.18
CA ILE A 172 13.34 6.66 6.91
C ILE A 172 12.35 7.52 6.15
N GLY A 173 12.07 8.72 6.63
CA GLY A 173 11.14 9.64 6.01
C GLY A 173 11.69 11.05 5.89
N ASN A 174 11.20 11.77 4.88
CA ASN A 174 11.39 13.20 4.71
C ASN A 174 10.01 13.89 4.73
N PRO A 175 9.42 14.10 5.90
CA PRO A 175 8.11 14.73 6.01
C PRO A 175 8.16 16.20 5.55
N PRO A 176 7.05 16.76 5.05
CA PRO A 176 7.00 18.14 4.60
C PRO A 176 7.23 19.10 5.78
N TYR A 177 8.33 19.84 5.73
CA TYR A 177 8.66 20.87 6.73
C TYR A 177 7.98 22.19 6.38
N GLY A 178 7.03 22.63 7.18
CA GLY A 178 6.58 24.03 7.28
C GLY A 178 5.90 24.65 6.06
N ALA A 179 6.02 24.09 4.89
CA ALA A 179 5.45 24.65 3.69
C ALA A 179 3.99 24.23 3.51
N SER A 180 3.16 25.20 3.22
CA SER A 180 1.89 25.12 2.45
C SER A 180 1.03 23.83 2.54
N LEU A 181 1.03 23.12 3.65
CA LEU A 181 -0.03 22.14 3.92
C LEU A 181 -1.34 22.91 4.09
N SER A 182 -2.40 22.49 3.41
CA SER A 182 -3.72 23.07 3.61
C SER A 182 -4.14 22.95 5.08
N VAL A 183 -5.01 23.84 5.53
CA VAL A 183 -5.50 23.82 6.91
C VAL A 183 -6.11 22.46 7.25
N GLU A 184 -6.82 21.86 6.30
CA GLU A 184 -7.45 20.54 6.43
C GLU A 184 -6.43 19.43 6.70
N ILE A 185 -5.33 19.41 5.94
CA ILE A 185 -4.27 18.41 6.13
C ILE A 185 -3.56 18.63 7.48
N LYS A 186 -3.31 19.88 7.87
CA LYS A 186 -2.74 20.19 9.18
C LYS A 186 -3.62 19.72 10.34
N ASP A 187 -4.92 19.84 10.21
CA ASP A 187 -5.88 19.40 11.24
C ASP A 187 -6.00 17.87 11.29
N ILE A 188 -5.86 17.20 10.16
CA ILE A 188 -5.76 15.74 10.10
C ILE A 188 -4.49 15.25 10.81
N TYR A 189 -3.34 15.83 10.49
CA TYR A 189 -2.07 15.45 11.12
C TYR A 189 -2.07 15.70 12.64
N LYS A 190 -2.61 16.82 13.12
CA LYS A 190 -2.74 17.09 14.56
C LYS A 190 -3.64 16.10 15.31
N ARG A 191 -4.54 15.42 14.60
CA ARG A 191 -5.41 14.39 15.20
C ARG A 191 -4.78 13.01 15.21
N LEU A 192 -3.84 12.77 14.31
CA LEU A 192 -3.18 11.48 14.14
C LEU A 192 -1.86 11.36 14.92
N PHE A 193 -1.20 12.50 15.14
CA PHE A 193 0.10 12.63 15.79
C PHE A 193 0.06 13.68 16.90
#